data_e4e9474d2e5fadb741be8c1d4c7d49ae
#
_entry.id   e4e9474d2e5fadb741be8c1d4c7d49ae
#
_cell.length_a   1.000
_cell.length_b   1.000
_cell.length_c   1.000
_cell.angle_alpha   90.00
_cell.angle_beta   90.00
_cell.angle_gamma   90.00
#
_symmetry.space_group_name_H-M   'P 1'
#
loop_
_entity.id
_entity.type
_entity.pdbx_description
1 polymer ?
#
loop_
_entity_poly.entity_id
_entity_poly.type
_entity_poly.pdbx_seq_one_letter_code
_entity_poly.pdbx_strand_id
1 'polypeptide(L)'
;NKNIEIHDFDADPGWLGPKRMNHLLAMPSPEARLKVINKERHKGSMPMELFLRLKKQEQADRLIIHHSPIDEISDDKITSEGCHYDYHHILLATGFHNKVCNQPMIKHLVRDEHAPLNSCGYPSLSDELEWLPQLFVVGALADLELGPFARNIMGGKEGAERISKALHRLNKKIS
;
A
#
# COMPACT_ATOMS: atom_id res chain seq x y z
N ASN A 1 -14.28 -13.96 -0.35
CA ASN A 1 -14.91 -13.60 -1.63
C ASN A 1 -15.17 -12.11 -1.64
N LYS A 2 -14.33 -11.35 -2.28
CA LYS A 2 -14.63 -9.94 -2.53
C LYS A 2 -15.11 -9.81 -3.97
N ASN A 3 -16.29 -9.22 -4.14
CA ASN A 3 -16.71 -8.72 -5.44
C ASN A 3 -15.66 -7.72 -5.93
N ILE A 4 -15.44 -7.69 -7.24
CA ILE A 4 -14.60 -6.68 -7.88
C ILE A 4 -15.25 -5.33 -7.63
N GLU A 5 -14.56 -4.43 -6.95
CA GLU A 5 -14.99 -3.06 -6.70
C GLU A 5 -14.47 -2.15 -7.82
N ILE A 6 -15.26 -1.15 -8.20
CA ILE A 6 -14.91 -0.23 -9.28
C ILE A 6 -14.55 1.11 -8.67
N HIS A 7 -13.28 1.47 -8.77
CA HIS A 7 -12.76 2.77 -8.36
C HIS A 7 -11.66 3.21 -9.33
N ASP A 8 -11.65 4.47 -9.71
CA ASP A 8 -10.64 5.03 -10.61
C ASP A 8 -9.31 5.33 -9.91
N PHE A 9 -9.33 5.44 -8.56
CA PHE A 9 -8.18 5.79 -7.75
C PHE A 9 -8.06 4.87 -6.53
N ASP A 10 -6.85 4.76 -5.98
CA ASP A 10 -6.53 3.97 -4.77
C ASP A 10 -7.27 4.46 -3.51
N ALA A 11 -7.71 5.72 -3.52
CA ALA A 11 -8.54 6.35 -2.50
C ALA A 11 -9.28 7.56 -3.09
N ASP A 12 -10.24 8.11 -2.34
CA ASP A 12 -10.99 9.31 -2.77
C ASP A 12 -10.04 10.50 -3.00
N PRO A 13 -10.13 11.23 -4.16
CA PRO A 13 -9.27 12.37 -4.47
C PRO A 13 -9.26 13.49 -3.43
N GLY A 14 -10.28 13.59 -2.59
CA GLY A 14 -10.30 14.55 -1.47
C GLY A 14 -9.16 14.37 -0.47
N TRP A 15 -8.47 13.23 -0.49
CA TRP A 15 -7.26 12.99 0.32
C TRP A 15 -6.00 13.70 -0.22
N LEU A 16 -6.04 14.26 -1.45
CA LEU A 16 -5.00 15.12 -1.99
C LEU A 16 -5.06 16.54 -1.42
N GLY A 17 -6.16 16.89 -0.76
CA GLY A 17 -6.36 18.21 -0.18
C GLY A 17 -5.98 18.28 1.32
N PRO A 18 -5.61 19.49 1.80
CA PRO A 18 -5.14 19.68 3.18
C PRO A 18 -6.21 19.37 4.22
N LYS A 19 -7.50 19.54 3.90
CA LYS A 19 -8.60 19.37 4.89
C LYS A 19 -8.62 17.95 5.48
N ARG A 20 -8.58 16.91 4.65
CA ARG A 20 -8.60 15.51 5.12
C ARG A 20 -7.26 15.13 5.74
N MET A 21 -6.16 15.57 5.15
CA MET A 21 -4.82 15.29 5.69
C MET A 21 -4.60 15.96 7.05
N ASN A 22 -4.97 17.22 7.23
CA ASN A 22 -4.87 17.89 8.52
C ASN A 22 -5.72 17.19 9.60
N HIS A 23 -6.94 16.73 9.22
CA HIS A 23 -7.77 15.95 10.15
C HIS A 23 -7.10 14.61 10.52
N LEU A 24 -6.52 13.90 9.56
CA LEU A 24 -5.79 12.65 9.82
C LEU A 24 -4.61 12.88 10.78
N LEU A 25 -3.79 13.88 10.49
CA LEU A 25 -2.58 14.19 11.28
C LEU A 25 -2.92 14.70 12.69
N ALA A 26 -4.08 15.33 12.86
CA ALA A 26 -4.59 15.75 14.18
C ALA A 26 -5.16 14.60 15.02
N MET A 27 -5.29 13.38 14.47
CA MET A 27 -5.79 12.24 15.25
C MET A 27 -4.82 11.87 16.39
N PRO A 28 -5.37 11.46 17.55
CA PRO A 28 -4.58 11.32 18.77
C PRO A 28 -3.61 10.13 18.77
N SER A 29 -3.85 9.12 17.91
CA SER A 29 -3.03 7.92 17.92
C SER A 29 -2.73 7.37 16.53
N PRO A 30 -1.57 6.72 16.37
CA PRO A 30 -1.21 5.98 15.15
C PRO A 30 -2.26 4.95 14.73
N GLU A 31 -2.90 4.27 15.68
CA GLU A 31 -3.94 3.27 15.44
C GLU A 31 -5.18 3.90 14.80
N ALA A 32 -5.60 5.07 15.29
CA ALA A 32 -6.72 5.80 14.71
C ALA A 32 -6.42 6.21 13.27
N ARG A 33 -5.22 6.75 13.00
CA ARG A 33 -4.77 7.09 11.64
C ARG A 33 -4.77 5.85 10.74
N LEU A 34 -4.16 4.75 11.19
CA LEU A 34 -4.06 3.51 10.42
C LEU A 34 -5.43 2.91 10.09
N LYS A 35 -6.38 2.98 11.02
CA LYS A 35 -7.76 2.53 10.81
C LYS A 35 -8.43 3.32 9.68
N VAL A 36 -8.29 4.64 9.68
CA VAL A 36 -8.83 5.51 8.63
C VAL A 36 -8.16 5.19 7.29
N ILE A 37 -6.83 5.15 7.23
CA ILE A 37 -6.08 4.85 6.01
C ILE A 37 -6.51 3.52 5.40
N ASN A 38 -6.65 2.47 6.23
CA ASN A 38 -7.07 1.15 5.76
C ASN A 38 -8.51 1.12 5.27
N LYS A 39 -9.40 1.93 5.85
CA LYS A 39 -10.79 2.07 5.42
C LYS A 39 -10.90 2.80 4.07
N GLU A 40 -10.11 3.84 3.91
CA GLU A 40 -10.17 4.73 2.75
C GLU A 40 -9.45 4.18 1.50
N ARG A 41 -8.58 3.19 1.68
CA ARG A 41 -7.91 2.51 0.54
C ARG A 41 -8.85 1.54 -0.15
N HIS A 42 -9.04 1.72 -1.44
CA HIS A 42 -9.84 0.86 -2.31
C HIS A 42 -9.05 -0.39 -2.73
N LYS A 43 -8.84 -1.32 -1.79
CA LYS A 43 -8.06 -2.54 -2.03
C LYS A 43 -8.79 -3.51 -2.95
N GLY A 44 -8.12 -3.94 -4.02
CA GLY A 44 -8.67 -4.93 -4.96
C GLY A 44 -9.72 -4.34 -5.90
N SER A 45 -9.71 -3.02 -6.07
CA SER A 45 -10.53 -2.32 -7.05
C SER A 45 -9.84 -2.17 -8.41
N MET A 46 -10.60 -1.85 -9.43
CA MET A 46 -10.10 -1.53 -10.75
C MET A 46 -10.93 -0.41 -11.39
N PRO A 47 -10.37 0.37 -12.34
CA PRO A 47 -11.12 1.35 -13.11
C PRO A 47 -12.24 0.71 -13.94
N MET A 48 -13.32 1.47 -14.18
CA MET A 48 -14.48 1.02 -14.96
C MET A 48 -14.07 0.49 -16.34
N GLU A 49 -13.16 1.15 -17.04
CA GLU A 49 -12.69 0.70 -18.36
C GLU A 49 -12.12 -0.73 -18.30
N LEU A 50 -11.27 -1.00 -17.31
CA LEU A 50 -10.67 -2.32 -17.13
C LEU A 50 -11.72 -3.36 -16.77
N PHE A 51 -12.68 -3.01 -15.93
CA PHE A 51 -13.81 -3.89 -15.60
C PHE A 51 -14.64 -4.26 -16.83
N LEU A 52 -14.96 -3.29 -17.69
CA LEU A 52 -15.69 -3.55 -18.94
C LEU A 52 -14.90 -4.44 -19.91
N ARG A 53 -13.57 -4.26 -20.00
CA ARG A 53 -12.68 -5.13 -20.78
C ARG A 53 -12.70 -6.56 -20.24
N LEU A 54 -12.66 -6.71 -18.92
CA LEU A 54 -12.75 -8.02 -18.25
C LEU A 54 -14.07 -8.71 -18.57
N LYS A 55 -15.19 -8.02 -18.43
CA LYS A 55 -16.54 -8.53 -18.74
C LYS A 55 -16.66 -8.96 -20.22
N LYS A 56 -16.07 -8.22 -21.14
CA LYS A 56 -16.04 -8.59 -22.57
C LYS A 56 -15.28 -9.90 -22.80
N GLN A 57 -14.19 -10.16 -22.06
CA GLN A 57 -13.46 -11.43 -22.18
C GLN A 57 -14.28 -12.60 -21.60
N GLU A 58 -14.96 -12.38 -20.49
CA GLU A 58 -15.86 -13.36 -19.86
C GLU A 58 -17.01 -13.73 -20.80
N GLN A 59 -17.69 -12.74 -21.41
CA GLN A 59 -18.76 -12.96 -22.39
C GLN A 59 -18.32 -13.67 -23.68
N ALA A 60 -17.03 -13.59 -24.00
CA ALA A 60 -16.44 -14.24 -25.17
C ALA A 60 -15.82 -15.62 -24.84
N ASP A 61 -16.11 -16.18 -23.67
CA ASP A 61 -15.57 -17.46 -23.16
C ASP A 61 -14.03 -17.56 -23.16
N ARG A 62 -13.35 -16.39 -23.10
CA ARG A 62 -11.88 -16.30 -23.02
C ARG A 62 -11.35 -16.09 -21.61
N LEU A 63 -12.23 -15.86 -20.66
CA LEU A 63 -11.93 -15.69 -19.24
C LEU A 63 -13.03 -16.36 -18.43
N ILE A 64 -12.62 -17.17 -17.47
CA ILE A 64 -13.50 -17.75 -16.46
C ILE A 64 -13.06 -17.24 -15.10
N ILE A 65 -13.99 -16.69 -14.34
CA ILE A 65 -13.73 -16.19 -12.98
C ILE A 65 -14.29 -17.21 -11.99
N HIS A 66 -13.41 -17.88 -11.26
CA HIS A 66 -13.77 -18.77 -10.17
C HIS A 66 -13.68 -18.04 -8.84
N HIS A 67 -14.70 -18.23 -7.98
CA HIS A 67 -14.75 -17.65 -6.63
C HIS A 67 -14.44 -18.68 -5.53
N SER A 68 -14.11 -19.89 -5.95
CA SER A 68 -13.82 -21.00 -5.05
C SER A 68 -12.35 -20.97 -4.58
N PRO A 69 -12.06 -21.48 -3.37
CA PRO A 69 -10.70 -21.64 -2.91
C PRO A 69 -9.96 -22.68 -3.76
N ILE A 70 -8.65 -22.54 -3.85
CA ILE A 70 -7.77 -23.54 -4.41
C ILE A 70 -7.43 -24.52 -3.31
N ASP A 71 -7.73 -25.83 -3.53
CA ASP A 71 -7.47 -26.90 -2.57
C ASP A 71 -6.05 -27.45 -2.76
N GLU A 72 -5.62 -27.64 -4.01
CA GLU A 72 -4.32 -28.21 -4.37
C GLU A 72 -3.81 -27.67 -5.69
N ILE A 73 -2.49 -27.58 -5.83
CA ILE A 73 -1.77 -27.29 -7.06
C ILE A 73 -0.77 -28.41 -7.28
N SER A 74 -0.91 -29.16 -8.36
CA SER A 74 0.06 -30.16 -8.84
C SER A 74 0.82 -29.63 -10.06
N ASP A 75 1.67 -30.43 -10.68
CA ASP A 75 2.53 -29.99 -11.79
C ASP A 75 1.76 -29.52 -13.04
N ASP A 76 0.55 -30.00 -13.26
CA ASP A 76 -0.26 -29.73 -14.46
C ASP A 76 -1.71 -29.30 -14.15
N LYS A 77 -2.14 -29.37 -12.88
CA LYS A 77 -3.55 -29.19 -12.50
C LYS A 77 -3.72 -28.36 -11.25
N ILE A 78 -4.80 -27.58 -11.24
CA ILE A 78 -5.34 -26.92 -10.04
C ILE A 78 -6.64 -27.64 -9.67
N THR A 79 -6.77 -28.03 -8.41
CA THR A 79 -8.00 -28.60 -7.86
C THR A 79 -8.72 -27.56 -7.01
N SER A 80 -10.02 -27.42 -7.25
CA SER A 80 -10.89 -26.50 -6.50
C SER A 80 -12.29 -27.11 -6.39
N GLU A 81 -12.77 -27.34 -5.18
CA GLU A 81 -14.10 -27.93 -4.89
C GLU A 81 -14.36 -29.24 -5.67
N GLY A 82 -13.32 -30.08 -5.80
CA GLY A 82 -13.39 -31.35 -6.52
C GLY A 82 -13.34 -31.27 -8.03
N CYS A 83 -13.25 -30.07 -8.60
CA CYS A 83 -13.01 -29.85 -10.04
C CYS A 83 -11.51 -29.72 -10.32
N HIS A 84 -11.09 -30.22 -11.48
CA HIS A 84 -9.70 -30.12 -11.94
C HIS A 84 -9.60 -29.19 -13.14
N TYR A 85 -8.61 -28.30 -13.11
CA TYR A 85 -8.33 -27.32 -14.17
C TYR A 85 -6.90 -27.49 -14.63
N ASP A 86 -6.69 -27.82 -15.90
CA ASP A 86 -5.36 -27.88 -16.51
C ASP A 86 -4.80 -26.47 -16.68
N TYR A 87 -3.50 -26.30 -16.51
CA TYR A 87 -2.84 -25.01 -16.71
C TYR A 87 -1.47 -25.15 -17.38
N HIS A 88 -1.03 -24.11 -18.07
CA HIS A 88 0.33 -23.99 -18.59
C HIS A 88 1.17 -23.02 -17.77
N HIS A 89 0.55 -21.99 -17.20
CA HIS A 89 1.19 -20.96 -16.38
C HIS A 89 0.30 -20.56 -15.23
N ILE A 90 0.91 -20.29 -14.07
CA ILE A 90 0.23 -19.72 -12.91
C ILE A 90 0.83 -18.35 -12.61
N LEU A 91 -0.01 -17.33 -12.53
CA LEU A 91 0.38 -15.99 -12.10
C LEU A 91 -0.22 -15.72 -10.71
N LEU A 92 0.62 -15.66 -9.69
CA LEU A 92 0.20 -15.45 -8.30
C LEU A 92 0.08 -13.96 -7.98
N ALA A 93 -1.14 -13.43 -8.03
CA ALA A 93 -1.45 -12.04 -7.66
C ALA A 93 -2.02 -11.96 -6.23
N THR A 94 -1.32 -12.54 -5.26
CA THR A 94 -1.77 -12.72 -3.88
C THR A 94 -1.65 -11.47 -2.99
N GLY A 95 -1.11 -10.37 -3.52
CA GLY A 95 -0.88 -9.12 -2.80
C GLY A 95 0.30 -9.20 -1.84
N PHE A 96 0.32 -8.28 -0.86
CA PHE A 96 1.42 -8.14 0.11
C PHE A 96 0.91 -8.17 1.54
N HIS A 97 1.70 -8.74 2.43
CA HIS A 97 1.52 -8.53 3.86
C HIS A 97 1.97 -7.12 4.25
N ASN A 98 1.07 -6.36 4.88
CA ASN A 98 1.33 -4.97 5.30
C ASN A 98 2.27 -4.85 6.53
N LYS A 99 2.96 -5.91 6.91
CA LYS A 99 3.92 -5.88 8.02
C LYS A 99 5.28 -5.39 7.52
N VAL A 100 5.42 -4.08 7.44
CA VAL A 100 6.62 -3.39 6.93
C VAL A 100 7.87 -3.81 7.70
N CYS A 101 7.75 -3.98 9.03
CA CYS A 101 8.84 -4.38 9.92
C CYS A 101 9.37 -5.81 9.70
N ASN A 102 8.72 -6.62 8.87
CA ASN A 102 9.20 -7.98 8.58
C ASN A 102 10.32 -8.02 7.53
N GLN A 103 10.59 -6.92 6.85
CA GLN A 103 11.69 -6.83 5.88
C GLN A 103 13.04 -6.88 6.59
N PRO A 104 14.03 -7.66 6.10
CA PRO A 104 15.33 -7.82 6.76
C PRO A 104 16.03 -6.49 7.03
N MET A 105 16.04 -5.57 6.07
CA MET A 105 16.65 -4.24 6.22
C MET A 105 15.98 -3.44 7.35
N ILE A 106 14.65 -3.46 7.42
CA ILE A 106 13.89 -2.74 8.46
C ILE A 106 14.16 -3.35 9.84
N LYS A 107 14.19 -4.69 9.92
CA LYS A 107 14.57 -5.39 11.17
C LYS A 107 15.96 -5.00 11.66
N HIS A 108 16.93 -4.88 10.75
CA HIS A 108 18.28 -4.44 11.07
C HIS A 108 18.26 -3.02 11.64
N LEU A 109 17.63 -2.05 10.95
CA LEU A 109 17.54 -0.67 11.42
C LEU A 109 16.87 -0.57 12.81
N VAL A 110 15.81 -1.34 13.04
CA VAL A 110 15.11 -1.31 14.35
C VAL A 110 15.96 -1.95 15.45
N ARG A 111 16.60 -3.09 15.18
CA ARG A 111 17.35 -3.85 16.19
C ARG A 111 18.72 -3.23 16.48
N ASP A 112 19.45 -2.88 15.43
CA ASP A 112 20.87 -2.55 15.54
C ASP A 112 21.10 -1.02 15.58
N GLU A 113 20.29 -0.25 14.87
CA GLU A 113 20.34 1.22 14.85
C GLU A 113 19.31 1.87 15.77
N HIS A 114 18.51 1.07 16.50
CA HIS A 114 17.45 1.52 17.41
C HIS A 114 16.44 2.47 16.77
N ALA A 115 16.15 2.27 15.47
CA ALA A 115 15.17 3.08 14.74
C ALA A 115 13.79 3.02 15.41
N PRO A 116 13.19 4.16 15.80
CA PRO A 116 11.98 4.18 16.59
C PRO A 116 10.76 3.73 15.79
N LEU A 117 9.94 2.89 16.43
CA LEU A 117 8.63 2.50 15.92
C LEU A 117 7.52 3.03 16.81
N ASN A 118 6.38 3.35 16.22
CA ASN A 118 5.16 3.64 16.96
C ASN A 118 4.43 2.35 17.36
N SER A 119 3.34 2.49 18.11
CA SER A 119 2.51 1.39 18.63
C SER A 119 1.92 0.46 17.56
N CYS A 120 1.78 0.94 16.32
CA CYS A 120 1.32 0.14 15.18
C CYS A 120 2.45 -0.62 14.48
N GLY A 121 3.71 -0.46 14.91
CA GLY A 121 4.89 -1.04 14.27
C GLY A 121 5.32 -0.32 12.99
N TYR A 122 4.89 0.93 12.78
CA TYR A 122 5.37 1.80 11.71
C TYR A 122 6.50 2.69 12.22
N PRO A 123 7.38 3.20 11.33
CA PRO A 123 8.37 4.20 11.69
C PRO A 123 7.75 5.42 12.39
N SER A 124 8.38 5.88 13.47
CA SER A 124 8.07 7.19 14.06
C SER A 124 8.86 8.24 13.31
N LEU A 125 8.19 8.97 12.42
CA LEU A 125 8.81 9.93 11.51
C LEU A 125 8.64 11.37 12.00
N SER A 126 9.57 12.24 11.61
CA SER A 126 9.37 13.68 11.67
C SER A 126 8.38 14.16 10.60
N ASP A 127 7.98 15.42 10.65
CA ASP A 127 7.14 16.04 9.62
C ASP A 127 7.77 16.01 8.22
N GLU A 128 9.11 15.95 8.15
CA GLU A 128 9.87 15.83 6.92
C GLU A 128 10.19 14.38 6.51
N LEU A 129 9.59 13.41 7.18
CA LEU A 129 9.74 11.98 6.93
C LEU A 129 11.14 11.43 7.26
N GLU A 130 11.87 12.08 8.16
CA GLU A 130 13.12 11.58 8.69
C GLU A 130 12.84 10.54 9.78
N TRP A 131 13.47 9.36 9.68
CA TRP A 131 13.33 8.27 10.63
C TRP A 131 14.53 8.15 11.57
N LEU A 132 15.73 8.25 11.00
CA LEU A 132 17.02 8.37 11.70
C LEU A 132 17.77 9.57 11.12
N PRO A 133 18.79 10.09 11.79
CA PRO A 133 19.57 11.20 11.25
C PRO A 133 20.00 10.96 9.80
N GLN A 134 19.56 11.83 8.88
CA GLN A 134 19.79 11.77 7.44
C GLN A 134 19.17 10.56 6.71
N LEU A 135 18.33 9.77 7.38
CA LEU A 135 17.58 8.68 6.76
C LEU A 135 16.10 9.08 6.63
N PHE A 136 15.67 9.33 5.42
CA PHE A 136 14.30 9.67 5.07
C PHE A 136 13.59 8.48 4.43
N VAL A 137 12.30 8.34 4.66
CA VAL A 137 11.50 7.25 4.13
C VAL A 137 10.21 7.75 3.48
N VAL A 138 9.75 7.03 2.45
CA VAL A 138 8.51 7.30 1.71
C VAL A 138 7.73 6.00 1.48
N GLY A 139 6.61 6.08 0.81
CA GLY A 139 5.80 4.92 0.47
C GLY A 139 5.17 4.27 1.69
N ALA A 140 5.19 2.94 1.75
CA ALA A 140 4.54 2.18 2.80
C ALA A 140 5.06 2.47 4.22
N LEU A 141 6.33 2.88 4.36
CA LEU A 141 6.93 3.25 5.64
C LEU A 141 6.38 4.58 6.17
N ALA A 142 5.90 5.45 5.30
CA ALA A 142 5.36 6.76 5.62
C ALA A 142 3.81 6.82 5.55
N ASP A 143 3.12 5.67 5.59
CA ASP A 143 1.65 5.62 5.50
C ASP A 143 0.95 6.56 6.47
N LEU A 144 1.41 6.61 7.72
CA LEU A 144 0.77 7.41 8.77
C LEU A 144 0.93 8.92 8.60
N GLU A 145 1.96 9.34 7.86
CA GLU A 145 2.28 10.75 7.61
C GLU A 145 1.79 11.23 6.24
N LEU A 146 1.71 10.33 5.24
CA LEU A 146 1.29 10.66 3.88
C LEU A 146 -0.14 10.20 3.55
N GLY A 147 -0.79 9.44 4.44
CA GLY A 147 -2.17 9.01 4.30
C GLY A 147 -2.41 7.93 3.23
N PRO A 148 -3.67 7.79 2.74
CA PRO A 148 -4.06 6.72 1.83
C PRO A 148 -3.26 6.68 0.52
N PHE A 149 -2.77 7.82 0.04
CA PHE A 149 -1.98 7.93 -1.19
C PHE A 149 -0.47 7.70 -1.02
N ALA A 150 0.01 7.40 0.19
CA ALA A 150 1.45 7.25 0.50
C ALA A 150 2.19 6.31 -0.47
N ARG A 151 1.51 5.28 -1.00
CA ARG A 151 2.11 4.20 -1.80
C ARG A 151 2.05 4.42 -3.31
N ASN A 152 1.57 5.56 -3.77
CA ASN A 152 1.46 5.89 -5.19
C ASN A 152 2.28 7.14 -5.56
N ILE A 153 2.17 7.57 -6.81
CA ILE A 153 2.90 8.72 -7.36
C ILE A 153 2.63 10.01 -6.56
N MET A 154 1.40 10.22 -6.09
CA MET A 154 1.05 11.43 -5.34
C MET A 154 1.72 11.46 -3.96
N GLY A 155 1.74 10.32 -3.26
CA GLY A 155 2.49 10.18 -2.01
C GLY A 155 4.00 10.35 -2.21
N GLY A 156 4.53 9.83 -3.31
CA GLY A 156 5.93 10.05 -3.70
C GLY A 156 6.26 11.52 -3.94
N LYS A 157 5.37 12.27 -4.61
CA LYS A 157 5.53 13.72 -4.84
C LYS A 157 5.51 14.50 -3.51
N GLU A 158 4.50 14.28 -2.68
CA GLU A 158 4.39 14.93 -1.37
C GLU A 158 5.61 14.61 -0.49
N GLY A 159 6.05 13.35 -0.47
CA GLY A 159 7.25 12.94 0.25
C GLY A 159 8.50 13.65 -0.24
N ALA A 160 8.69 13.74 -1.55
CA ALA A 160 9.82 14.45 -2.15
C ALA A 160 9.83 15.94 -1.77
N GLU A 161 8.68 16.61 -1.75
CA GLU A 161 8.55 18.02 -1.34
C GLU A 161 8.95 18.22 0.12
N ARG A 162 8.50 17.35 1.04
CA ARG A 162 8.87 17.41 2.47
C ARG A 162 10.36 17.16 2.70
N ILE A 163 10.92 16.14 2.08
CA ILE A 163 12.35 15.79 2.18
C ILE A 163 13.21 16.90 1.59
N SER A 164 12.84 17.48 0.45
CA SER A 164 13.57 18.59 -0.17
C SER A 164 13.69 19.79 0.77
N LYS A 165 12.62 20.13 1.51
CA LYS A 165 12.64 21.20 2.52
C LYS A 165 13.64 20.91 3.65
N ALA A 166 13.70 19.66 4.10
CA ALA A 166 14.66 19.24 5.13
C ALA A 166 16.11 19.37 4.63
N LEU A 167 16.39 18.85 3.44
CA LEU A 167 17.72 18.91 2.83
C LEU A 167 18.21 20.35 2.61
N HIS A 168 17.34 21.25 2.16
CA HIS A 168 17.69 22.67 2.03
C HIS A 168 18.05 23.32 3.37
N ARG A 169 17.37 22.94 4.47
CA ARG A 169 17.71 23.45 5.82
C ARG A 169 19.05 22.90 6.32
N LEU A 170 19.32 21.62 6.06
CA LEU A 170 20.60 20.99 6.43
C LEU A 170 21.77 21.64 5.71
N ASN A 171 21.67 21.87 4.40
CA ASN A 171 22.73 22.51 3.60
C ASN A 171 23.02 23.95 4.08
N LYS A 172 22.01 24.72 4.48
CA LYS A 172 22.21 26.08 5.04
C LYS A 172 22.91 26.11 6.38
N LYS A 173 22.94 25.00 7.12
CA LYS A 173 23.66 24.93 8.42
C LYS A 173 25.13 24.53 8.26
N ILE A 174 25.51 24.03 7.09
CA ILE A 174 26.86 23.57 6.78
C ILE A 174 27.65 24.67 6.03
N SER A 175 26.95 25.64 5.43
CA SER A 175 27.53 26.81 4.79
C SER A 175 27.68 27.99 5.75
#